data_7a4995181f3a6d80cae715e2a781fbc0
#
_entry.id   7a4995181f3a6d80cae715e2a781fbc0
#
_cell.length_a   1.000
_cell.length_b   1.000
_cell.length_c   1.000
_cell.angle_alpha   90.00
_cell.angle_beta   90.00
_cell.angle_gamma   90.00
#
_symmetry.space_group_name_H-M   'P 1'
#
loop_
_entity.id
_entity.type
_entity.pdbx_description
1 polymer ?
#
loop_
_entity_poly.entity_id
_entity_poly.type
_entity_poly.pdbx_seq_one_letter_code
_entity_poly.pdbx_strand_id
1 'polypeptide(L)'
;SFEQYTNFHNLLDSMDDNKARVRKEGEAISLLNQVNHNYASMVYAMDENVGRLINSLKENNLYNDALIIFTSDNGGLSTLGRVAPTSVFPLRAGKGWLYEGGIRIPQLIKTPGNSKHVKIEDVTVSYDLFPTILDYVGLKSETEIDGKSLMPILKGESKIDRDDVFWHFPHYHGSLWKPGSAIRHGDWKLVQHFESNTVELYDLKNDIGEMDDLSLNFPEKTQDLLNRLNNLRQETNANTVSINKNSKQ
;
A
#
# COMPACT_ATOMS: atom_id res chain seq x y z
N SER A 1 26.89 10.04 8.00
CA SER A 1 27.79 11.11 8.52
C SER A 1 27.46 11.41 9.97
N PHE A 2 28.37 12.05 10.71
CA PHE A 2 28.16 12.45 12.11
C PHE A 2 26.92 13.35 12.25
N GLU A 3 26.68 14.23 11.30
CA GLU A 3 25.51 15.10 11.24
C GLU A 3 24.20 14.32 11.11
N GLN A 4 24.16 13.29 10.25
CA GLN A 4 22.99 12.41 10.11
C GLN A 4 22.71 11.64 11.41
N TYR A 5 23.76 11.15 12.06
CA TYR A 5 23.64 10.47 13.35
C TYR A 5 23.09 11.41 14.43
N THR A 6 23.61 12.65 14.53
CA THR A 6 23.14 13.66 15.49
C THR A 6 21.68 14.03 15.21
N ASN A 7 21.30 14.23 13.95
CA ASN A 7 19.92 14.54 13.57
C ASN A 7 18.96 13.40 13.91
N PHE A 8 19.39 12.14 13.71
CA PHE A 8 18.58 10.98 14.09
C PHE A 8 18.37 10.88 15.61
N HIS A 9 19.42 11.09 16.42
CA HIS A 9 19.29 11.10 17.87
C HIS A 9 18.38 12.22 18.38
N ASN A 10 18.50 13.42 17.83
CA ASN A 10 17.60 14.53 18.15
C ASN A 10 16.14 14.20 17.78
N LEU A 11 15.92 13.48 16.69
CA LEU A 11 14.59 12.99 16.30
C LEU A 11 14.06 11.98 17.31
N LEU A 12 14.87 11.00 17.73
CA LEU A 12 14.49 10.02 18.75
C LEU A 12 14.12 10.71 20.07
N ASP A 13 14.94 11.66 20.53
CA ASP A 13 14.68 12.41 21.77
C ASP A 13 13.38 13.22 21.72
N SER A 14 12.90 13.57 20.52
CA SER A 14 11.63 14.26 20.32
C SER A 14 10.41 13.34 20.39
N MET A 15 10.61 12.02 20.24
CA MET A 15 9.54 11.04 20.30
C MET A 15 9.14 10.77 21.75
N ASP A 16 7.84 10.78 22.00
CA ASP A 16 7.27 10.56 23.34
C ASP A 16 5.87 9.96 23.17
N ASP A 17 5.68 8.76 23.70
CA ASP A 17 4.38 8.04 23.65
C ASP A 17 3.24 8.86 24.25
N ASN A 18 3.53 9.75 25.21
CA ASN A 18 2.54 10.68 25.78
C ASN A 18 2.04 11.72 24.78
N LYS A 19 2.80 11.97 23.69
CA LYS A 19 2.43 12.86 22.58
C LYS A 19 1.71 12.13 21.45
N ALA A 20 1.39 10.86 21.61
CA ALA A 20 0.68 10.09 20.62
C ALA A 20 -0.68 10.70 20.31
N ARG A 21 -0.91 11.07 19.06
CA ARG A 21 -2.21 11.47 18.54
C ARG A 21 -2.87 10.25 17.93
N VAL A 22 -4.14 10.06 18.22
CA VAL A 22 -4.88 8.89 17.79
C VAL A 22 -6.25 9.28 17.21
N ARG A 23 -6.77 8.44 16.33
CA ARG A 23 -8.11 8.55 15.74
C ARG A 23 -8.82 7.21 15.85
N LYS A 24 -10.11 7.25 16.21
CA LYS A 24 -10.95 6.06 16.21
C LYS A 24 -11.20 5.59 14.76
N GLU A 25 -11.09 4.28 14.55
CA GLU A 25 -11.26 3.63 13.26
C GLU A 25 -12.15 2.40 13.46
N GLY A 26 -13.48 2.56 13.39
CA GLY A 26 -14.40 1.52 13.83
C GLY A 26 -14.16 1.12 15.30
N GLU A 27 -13.78 -0.14 15.52
CA GLU A 27 -13.39 -0.67 16.84
C GLU A 27 -11.89 -0.47 17.13
N ALA A 28 -11.08 -0.17 16.11
CA ALA A 28 -9.65 0.08 16.23
C ALA A 28 -9.34 1.55 16.54
N ILE A 29 -8.08 1.81 16.85
CA ILE A 29 -7.54 3.15 17.10
C ILE A 29 -6.27 3.31 16.27
N SER A 30 -6.29 4.21 15.30
CA SER A 30 -5.14 4.55 14.46
C SER A 30 -4.23 5.57 15.12
N LEU A 31 -2.91 5.31 15.07
CA LEU A 31 -1.87 6.25 15.46
C LEU A 31 -1.62 7.25 14.31
N LEU A 32 -1.60 8.54 14.62
CA LEU A 32 -1.51 9.63 13.62
C LEU A 32 -0.14 10.31 13.55
N ASN A 33 0.80 9.93 14.41
CA ASN A 33 2.17 10.49 14.39
C ASN A 33 3.18 9.44 14.86
N GLN A 34 4.44 9.63 14.47
CA GLN A 34 5.51 8.72 14.86
C GLN A 34 5.97 9.03 16.29
N VAL A 35 5.89 8.03 17.17
CA VAL A 35 6.31 8.16 18.58
C VAL A 35 7.09 6.96 19.09
N ASN A 36 7.23 5.90 18.29
CA ASN A 36 7.86 4.66 18.69
C ASN A 36 9.37 4.65 18.35
N HIS A 37 10.21 4.81 19.36
CA HIS A 37 11.68 4.82 19.22
C HIS A 37 12.25 3.53 18.64
N ASN A 38 11.74 2.39 19.06
CA ASN A 38 12.22 1.08 18.58
C ASN A 38 11.97 0.91 17.09
N TYR A 39 10.79 1.29 16.63
CA TYR A 39 10.46 1.23 15.22
C TYR A 39 11.31 2.20 14.39
N ALA A 40 11.51 3.43 14.88
CA ALA A 40 12.38 4.40 14.22
C ALA A 40 13.82 3.89 14.12
N SER A 41 14.35 3.27 15.19
CA SER A 41 15.68 2.66 15.18
C SER A 41 15.81 1.49 14.21
N MET A 42 14.75 0.67 14.08
CA MET A 42 14.72 -0.41 13.08
C MET A 42 14.72 0.13 11.65
N VAL A 43 13.94 1.18 11.35
CA VAL A 43 13.92 1.83 10.03
C VAL A 43 15.28 2.45 9.72
N TYR A 44 15.91 3.11 10.69
CA TYR A 44 17.27 3.65 10.52
C TYR A 44 18.29 2.54 10.19
N ALA A 45 18.28 1.45 10.94
CA ALA A 45 19.18 0.33 10.71
C ALA A 45 18.93 -0.35 9.34
N MET A 46 17.67 -0.40 8.91
CA MET A 46 17.31 -0.87 7.57
C MET A 46 17.92 0.04 6.49
N ASP A 47 17.78 1.36 6.62
CA ASP A 47 18.34 2.33 5.67
C ASP A 47 19.86 2.21 5.57
N GLU A 48 20.56 2.10 6.71
CA GLU A 48 22.02 1.86 6.70
C GLU A 48 22.41 0.55 5.99
N ASN A 49 21.63 -0.52 6.16
CA ASN A 49 21.88 -1.80 5.50
C ASN A 49 21.64 -1.72 3.99
N VAL A 50 20.58 -1.02 3.56
CA VAL A 50 20.35 -0.72 2.13
C VAL A 50 21.52 0.08 1.58
N GLY A 51 22.00 1.11 2.30
CA GLY A 51 23.18 1.88 1.93
C GLY A 51 24.43 1.03 1.76
N ARG A 52 24.66 0.07 2.68
CA ARG A 52 25.79 -0.88 2.57
C ARG A 52 25.68 -1.78 1.34
N LEU A 53 24.48 -2.30 1.06
CA LEU A 53 24.22 -3.09 -0.15
C LEU A 53 24.51 -2.29 -1.43
N ILE A 54 24.02 -1.06 -1.52
CA ILE A 54 24.25 -0.17 -2.66
C ILE A 54 25.74 0.11 -2.85
N ASN A 55 26.49 0.36 -1.77
CA ASN A 55 27.92 0.58 -1.83
C ASN A 55 28.67 -0.68 -2.32
N SER A 56 28.29 -1.85 -1.80
CA SER A 56 28.88 -3.12 -2.27
C SER A 56 28.64 -3.36 -3.77
N LEU A 57 27.44 -3.04 -4.28
CA LEU A 57 27.17 -3.12 -5.72
C LEU A 57 28.06 -2.15 -6.53
N LYS A 58 28.32 -0.94 -6.02
CA LYS A 58 29.21 0.04 -6.67
C LYS A 58 30.66 -0.41 -6.67
N GLU A 59 31.16 -0.91 -5.53
CA GLU A 59 32.52 -1.41 -5.37
C GLU A 59 32.82 -2.61 -6.28
N ASN A 60 31.81 -3.44 -6.56
CA ASN A 60 31.91 -4.59 -7.46
C ASN A 60 31.53 -4.26 -8.92
N ASN A 61 31.32 -3.00 -9.28
CA ASN A 61 30.90 -2.55 -10.62
C ASN A 61 29.57 -3.16 -11.11
N LEU A 62 28.69 -3.58 -10.21
CA LEU A 62 27.39 -4.17 -10.53
C LEU A 62 26.23 -3.15 -10.50
N TYR A 63 26.44 -2.00 -9.85
CA TYR A 63 25.38 -1.02 -9.61
C TYR A 63 24.73 -0.50 -10.89
N ASN A 64 25.54 -0.21 -11.92
CA ASN A 64 25.03 0.41 -13.15
C ASN A 64 24.11 -0.53 -13.93
N ASP A 65 24.39 -1.84 -13.90
CA ASP A 65 23.67 -2.86 -14.65
C ASP A 65 22.54 -3.53 -13.82
N ALA A 66 22.46 -3.22 -12.52
CA ALA A 66 21.44 -3.80 -11.65
C ALA A 66 20.08 -3.11 -11.80
N LEU A 67 19.02 -3.90 -11.92
CA LEU A 67 17.65 -3.49 -11.58
C LEU A 67 17.52 -3.59 -10.06
N ILE A 68 17.21 -2.47 -9.40
CA ILE A 68 17.04 -2.43 -7.94
C ILE A 68 15.62 -2.02 -7.63
N ILE A 69 14.92 -2.84 -6.86
CA ILE A 69 13.53 -2.61 -6.45
C ILE A 69 13.49 -2.58 -4.92
N PHE A 70 12.98 -1.47 -4.37
CA PHE A 70 12.68 -1.34 -2.95
C PHE A 70 11.18 -1.12 -2.79
N THR A 71 10.53 -1.96 -2.01
CA THR A 71 9.08 -1.89 -1.76
C THR A 71 8.72 -2.51 -0.42
N SER A 72 7.44 -2.52 -0.07
CA SER A 72 6.88 -3.19 1.11
C SER A 72 5.80 -4.19 0.70
N ASP A 73 5.48 -5.12 1.57
CA ASP A 73 4.41 -6.11 1.37
C ASP A 73 3.01 -5.53 1.67
N ASN A 74 2.93 -4.60 2.62
CA ASN A 74 1.70 -3.92 3.05
C ASN A 74 2.01 -2.58 3.72
N GLY A 75 0.97 -1.83 4.04
CA GLY A 75 1.10 -0.61 4.82
C GLY A 75 1.51 -0.85 6.27
N GLY A 76 1.93 0.20 6.96
CA GLY A 76 2.39 0.12 8.35
C GLY A 76 1.29 -0.28 9.34
N LEU A 77 1.65 -0.98 10.40
CA LEU A 77 0.71 -1.35 11.46
C LEU A 77 0.45 -0.16 12.38
N SER A 78 -0.60 0.60 12.10
CA SER A 78 -0.96 1.84 12.81
C SER A 78 -2.21 1.72 13.70
N THR A 79 -2.95 0.61 13.61
CA THR A 79 -4.30 0.45 14.20
C THR A 79 -4.31 -0.21 15.58
N LEU A 80 -3.20 -0.15 16.32
CA LEU A 80 -3.06 -0.65 17.69
C LEU A 80 -3.07 0.47 18.76
N GLY A 81 -3.63 1.62 18.44
CA GLY A 81 -3.64 2.77 19.33
C GLY A 81 -2.23 3.30 19.63
N ARG A 82 -1.99 3.67 20.88
CA ARG A 82 -0.70 4.24 21.32
C ARG A 82 0.48 3.27 21.23
N VAL A 83 0.21 1.96 21.25
CA VAL A 83 1.25 0.91 21.16
C VAL A 83 1.56 0.51 19.72
N ALA A 84 0.91 1.13 18.74
CA ALA A 84 1.20 0.88 17.33
C ALA A 84 2.67 1.22 17.03
N PRO A 85 3.38 0.36 16.26
CA PRO A 85 4.78 0.59 15.95
C PRO A 85 5.00 1.82 15.04
N THR A 86 4.01 2.19 14.23
CA THR A 86 4.16 3.29 13.28
C THR A 86 2.83 3.98 12.98
N SER A 87 2.90 5.14 12.35
CA SER A 87 1.79 5.85 11.75
C SER A 87 1.92 5.85 10.24
N VAL A 88 0.81 5.75 9.54
CA VAL A 88 0.72 5.89 8.08
C VAL A 88 -0.01 7.17 7.67
N PHE A 89 -0.27 8.06 8.63
CA PHE A 89 -0.94 9.34 8.37
C PHE A 89 -0.22 10.12 7.23
N PRO A 90 -0.93 10.72 6.27
CA PRO A 90 -2.38 11.01 6.24
C PRO A 90 -3.29 9.86 5.79
N LEU A 91 -2.76 8.71 5.37
CA LEU A 91 -3.54 7.58 4.92
C LEU A 91 -4.40 6.99 6.05
N ARG A 92 -5.55 6.40 5.69
CA ARG A 92 -6.48 5.83 6.64
C ARG A 92 -6.08 4.42 7.06
N ALA A 93 -6.27 4.10 8.34
CA ALA A 93 -6.00 2.80 8.98
C ALA A 93 -4.55 2.32 8.78
N GLY A 94 -4.31 1.06 8.39
CA GLY A 94 -2.99 0.47 8.23
C GLY A 94 -3.05 -1.01 7.90
N LYS A 95 -1.98 -1.73 8.17
CA LYS A 95 -1.84 -3.18 7.89
C LYS A 95 -3.09 -3.95 8.24
N GLY A 96 -3.56 -4.77 7.28
CA GLY A 96 -4.74 -5.61 7.41
C GLY A 96 -6.06 -4.91 7.08
N TRP A 97 -6.04 -3.64 6.70
CA TRP A 97 -7.22 -2.87 6.27
C TRP A 97 -7.16 -2.61 4.77
N LEU A 98 -8.34 -2.50 4.12
CA LEU A 98 -8.44 -2.19 2.70
C LEU A 98 -8.46 -0.69 2.37
N TYR A 99 -8.31 0.18 3.38
CA TYR A 99 -8.04 1.60 3.17
C TYR A 99 -6.61 1.84 2.71
N GLU A 100 -6.33 3.02 2.16
CA GLU A 100 -5.02 3.36 1.58
C GLU A 100 -3.86 3.10 2.55
N GLY A 101 -4.04 3.31 3.85
CA GLY A 101 -3.00 3.04 4.85
C GLY A 101 -2.58 1.58 4.96
N GLY A 102 -3.46 0.64 4.56
CA GLY A 102 -3.14 -0.79 4.57
C GLY A 102 -2.58 -1.32 3.26
N ILE A 103 -2.93 -0.71 2.13
CA ILE A 103 -2.62 -1.23 0.78
C ILE A 103 -1.69 -0.34 -0.03
N ARG A 104 -1.57 0.96 0.28
CA ARG A 104 -0.66 1.87 -0.40
C ARG A 104 0.72 1.78 0.21
N ILE A 105 1.70 1.34 -0.59
CA ILE A 105 3.07 1.07 -0.15
C ILE A 105 4.07 1.92 -0.93
N PRO A 106 5.26 2.20 -0.35
CA PRO A 106 6.35 2.81 -1.08
C PRO A 106 6.86 1.83 -2.16
N GLN A 107 7.20 2.37 -3.33
CA GLN A 107 7.86 1.63 -4.39
C GLN A 107 8.91 2.52 -5.06
N LEU A 108 10.17 2.06 -5.05
CA LEU A 108 11.27 2.72 -5.73
C LEU A 108 11.93 1.72 -6.68
N ILE A 109 12.13 2.12 -7.92
CA ILE A 109 12.74 1.28 -8.93
C ILE A 109 13.89 2.06 -9.59
N LYS A 110 15.09 1.51 -9.51
CA LYS A 110 16.27 1.96 -10.25
C LYS A 110 16.50 1.01 -11.44
N THR A 111 16.41 1.54 -12.64
CA THR A 111 16.76 0.81 -13.87
C THR A 111 18.22 1.09 -14.29
N PRO A 112 18.89 0.15 -14.97
CA PRO A 112 20.20 0.39 -15.55
C PRO A 112 20.22 1.61 -16.47
N GLY A 113 21.32 2.36 -16.42
CA GLY A 113 21.55 3.51 -17.29
C GLY A 113 20.67 4.73 -17.04
N ASN A 114 19.68 4.65 -16.12
CA ASN A 114 18.81 5.78 -15.80
C ASN A 114 19.32 6.56 -14.59
N SER A 115 19.71 7.82 -14.81
CA SER A 115 20.11 8.77 -13.76
C SER A 115 19.03 9.79 -13.39
N LYS A 116 17.87 9.76 -14.04
CA LYS A 116 16.79 10.71 -13.80
C LYS A 116 15.89 10.23 -12.66
N HIS A 117 15.60 11.13 -11.74
CA HIS A 117 14.56 10.92 -10.73
C HIS A 117 13.21 11.33 -11.32
N VAL A 118 12.30 10.35 -11.45
CA VAL A 118 10.95 10.57 -11.98
C VAL A 118 9.94 10.06 -10.96
N LYS A 119 8.95 10.87 -10.64
CA LYS A 119 7.77 10.45 -9.89
C LYS A 119 6.71 9.97 -10.89
N ILE A 120 6.24 8.74 -10.70
CA ILE A 120 5.21 8.11 -11.51
C ILE A 120 3.92 8.13 -10.70
N GLU A 121 2.83 8.65 -11.30
CA GLU A 121 1.52 8.76 -10.67
C GLU A 121 0.57 7.62 -11.07
N ASP A 122 0.98 6.79 -12.02
CA ASP A 122 0.20 5.64 -12.46
C ASP A 122 -0.01 4.64 -11.31
N VAL A 123 -1.20 4.02 -11.30
CA VAL A 123 -1.53 2.98 -10.31
C VAL A 123 -0.76 1.71 -10.63
N THR A 124 0.16 1.35 -9.75
CA THR A 124 0.96 0.12 -9.83
C THR A 124 0.58 -0.83 -8.70
N VAL A 125 0.79 -2.12 -8.91
CA VAL A 125 0.51 -3.16 -7.91
C VAL A 125 1.68 -4.14 -7.81
N SER A 126 1.78 -4.88 -6.71
CA SER A 126 2.93 -5.76 -6.45
C SER A 126 3.12 -6.86 -7.50
N TYR A 127 2.05 -7.38 -8.08
CA TYR A 127 2.15 -8.40 -9.12
C TYR A 127 2.63 -7.88 -10.49
N ASP A 128 2.79 -6.55 -10.66
CA ASP A 128 3.45 -5.94 -11.82
C ASP A 128 4.97 -6.16 -11.81
N LEU A 129 5.54 -6.44 -10.66
CA LEU A 129 6.98 -6.65 -10.54
C LEU A 129 7.45 -7.87 -11.31
N PHE A 130 6.66 -8.94 -11.35
CA PHE A 130 7.01 -10.15 -12.08
C PHE A 130 7.17 -9.91 -13.59
N PRO A 131 6.16 -9.40 -14.32
CA PRO A 131 6.33 -9.08 -15.74
C PRO A 131 7.37 -7.98 -15.99
N THR A 132 7.57 -7.07 -15.06
CA THR A 132 8.62 -6.04 -15.17
C THR A 132 10.02 -6.67 -15.16
N ILE A 133 10.26 -7.65 -14.28
CA ILE A 133 11.53 -8.36 -14.22
C ILE A 133 11.73 -9.21 -15.48
N LEU A 134 10.71 -9.93 -15.95
CA LEU A 134 10.79 -10.69 -17.19
C LEU A 134 11.15 -9.80 -18.39
N ASP A 135 10.46 -8.68 -18.53
CA ASP A 135 10.71 -7.71 -19.60
C ASP A 135 12.12 -7.13 -19.51
N TYR A 136 12.58 -6.81 -18.29
CA TYR A 136 13.95 -6.34 -18.06
C TYR A 136 15.02 -7.34 -18.53
N VAL A 137 14.84 -8.63 -18.28
CA VAL A 137 15.81 -9.67 -18.69
C VAL A 137 15.55 -10.21 -20.12
N GLY A 138 14.57 -9.65 -20.85
CA GLY A 138 14.27 -10.04 -22.21
C GLY A 138 13.52 -11.38 -22.34
N LEU A 139 12.86 -11.81 -21.27
CA LEU A 139 12.04 -13.03 -21.25
C LEU A 139 10.55 -12.69 -21.34
N LYS A 140 9.76 -13.68 -21.74
CA LYS A 140 8.29 -13.59 -21.75
C LYS A 140 7.70 -14.69 -20.88
N SER A 141 6.54 -14.42 -20.28
CA SER A 141 5.77 -15.47 -19.62
C SER A 141 5.20 -16.45 -20.66
N GLU A 142 5.25 -17.74 -20.35
CA GLU A 142 4.59 -18.78 -21.15
C GLU A 142 3.09 -18.90 -20.84
N THR A 143 2.64 -18.28 -19.74
CA THR A 143 1.24 -18.28 -19.31
C THR A 143 0.72 -16.85 -19.23
N GLU A 144 -0.60 -16.71 -19.28
CA GLU A 144 -1.27 -15.43 -19.01
C GLU A 144 -1.01 -14.98 -17.57
N ILE A 145 -0.75 -13.71 -17.39
CA ILE A 145 -0.44 -13.09 -16.09
C ILE A 145 -1.24 -11.80 -15.91
N ASP A 146 -1.70 -11.53 -14.70
CA ASP A 146 -2.51 -10.36 -14.38
C ASP A 146 -1.70 -9.05 -14.32
N GLY A 147 -0.40 -9.15 -14.03
CA GLY A 147 0.51 -8.00 -13.91
C GLY A 147 0.84 -7.38 -15.27
N LYS A 148 1.16 -6.09 -15.22
CA LYS A 148 1.62 -5.32 -16.39
C LYS A 148 3.06 -4.87 -16.17
N SER A 149 3.92 -5.02 -17.19
CA SER A 149 5.30 -4.54 -17.11
C SER A 149 5.33 -3.03 -16.87
N LEU A 150 6.12 -2.61 -15.89
CA LEU A 150 6.39 -1.20 -15.61
C LEU A 150 7.51 -0.63 -16.50
N MET A 151 8.18 -1.45 -17.31
CA MET A 151 9.30 -0.99 -18.14
C MET A 151 8.93 0.16 -19.09
N PRO A 152 7.74 0.17 -19.75
CA PRO A 152 7.36 1.29 -20.60
C PRO A 152 7.27 2.63 -19.84
N ILE A 153 6.63 2.65 -18.66
CA ILE A 153 6.53 3.88 -17.86
C ILE A 153 7.87 4.29 -17.25
N LEU A 154 8.72 3.33 -16.88
CA LEU A 154 10.07 3.59 -16.39
C LEU A 154 10.98 4.20 -17.46
N LYS A 155 10.72 3.93 -18.73
CA LYS A 155 11.37 4.55 -19.89
C LYS A 155 10.73 5.88 -20.31
N GLY A 156 9.56 6.22 -19.75
CA GLY A 156 8.80 7.41 -20.12
C GLY A 156 8.05 7.29 -21.46
N GLU A 157 7.74 6.06 -21.88
CA GLU A 157 7.16 5.77 -23.21
C GLU A 157 5.63 5.83 -23.19
N SER A 158 4.98 5.35 -22.13
CA SER A 158 3.51 5.28 -22.05
C SER A 158 3.02 5.26 -20.60
N LYS A 159 1.69 5.40 -20.41
CA LYS A 159 1.00 5.12 -19.14
C LYS A 159 0.66 3.64 -19.04
N ILE A 160 0.39 3.17 -17.82
CA ILE A 160 -0.15 1.83 -17.61
C ILE A 160 -1.61 1.84 -18.05
N ASP A 161 -1.92 0.96 -19.00
CA ASP A 161 -3.31 0.70 -19.41
C ASP A 161 -3.97 -0.24 -18.39
N ARG A 162 -4.54 0.37 -17.34
CA ARG A 162 -5.23 -0.33 -16.25
C ARG A 162 -6.43 0.46 -15.82
N ASP A 163 -7.61 -0.15 -15.93
CA ASP A 163 -8.87 0.47 -15.51
C ASP A 163 -9.14 0.24 -14.03
N ASP A 164 -9.11 -1.02 -13.63
CA ASP A 164 -9.52 -1.44 -12.29
C ASP A 164 -8.40 -2.17 -11.53
N VAL A 165 -8.33 -1.92 -10.24
CA VAL A 165 -7.58 -2.73 -9.27
C VAL A 165 -8.54 -3.08 -8.14
N PHE A 166 -8.57 -4.35 -7.72
CA PHE A 166 -9.42 -4.74 -6.61
C PHE A 166 -8.67 -5.55 -5.57
N TRP A 167 -9.19 -5.51 -4.36
CA TRP A 167 -8.73 -6.28 -3.20
C TRP A 167 -9.91 -7.03 -2.62
N HIS A 168 -9.71 -8.30 -2.34
CA HIS A 168 -10.70 -9.14 -1.70
C HIS A 168 -10.10 -9.76 -0.45
N PHE A 169 -10.55 -9.33 0.71
CA PHE A 169 -10.06 -9.80 2.01
C PHE A 169 -11.24 -10.23 2.88
N PRO A 170 -11.81 -11.43 2.62
CA PRO A 170 -13.02 -11.93 3.27
C PRO A 170 -12.74 -12.54 4.64
N HIS A 171 -11.79 -11.98 5.39
CA HIS A 171 -11.30 -12.51 6.66
C HIS A 171 -11.28 -11.43 7.73
N TYR A 172 -11.41 -11.84 8.99
CA TYR A 172 -11.06 -11.00 10.13
C TYR A 172 -9.56 -10.90 10.27
N HIS A 173 -9.06 -9.76 10.68
CA HIS A 173 -7.64 -9.53 10.94
C HIS A 173 -7.41 -9.05 12.36
N GLY A 174 -6.25 -9.37 12.94
CA GLY A 174 -5.88 -8.97 14.30
C GLY A 174 -5.78 -7.46 14.52
N SER A 175 -5.77 -6.66 13.45
CA SER A 175 -5.87 -5.19 13.48
C SER A 175 -7.32 -4.69 13.51
N LEU A 176 -8.29 -5.56 13.77
CA LEU A 176 -9.74 -5.30 13.86
C LEU A 176 -10.41 -4.96 12.51
N TRP A 177 -9.79 -5.33 11.39
CA TRP A 177 -10.50 -5.35 10.11
C TRP A 177 -11.54 -6.46 10.09
N LYS A 178 -12.71 -6.14 9.51
CA LYS A 178 -13.80 -7.08 9.25
C LYS A 178 -13.87 -7.43 7.76
N PRO A 179 -14.40 -8.63 7.41
CA PRO A 179 -14.42 -9.09 6.03
C PRO A 179 -14.97 -8.07 5.03
N GLY A 180 -14.27 -7.87 3.92
CA GLY A 180 -14.65 -6.89 2.92
C GLY A 180 -13.92 -7.03 1.60
N SER A 181 -14.27 -6.16 0.65
CA SER A 181 -13.58 -5.98 -0.62
C SER A 181 -13.47 -4.50 -0.95
N ALA A 182 -12.51 -4.15 -1.79
CA ALA A 182 -12.39 -2.80 -2.31
C ALA A 182 -12.06 -2.84 -3.81
N ILE A 183 -12.46 -1.79 -4.54
CA ILE A 183 -12.06 -1.56 -5.93
C ILE A 183 -11.59 -0.11 -6.08
N ARG A 184 -10.55 0.08 -6.87
CA ARG A 184 -10.10 1.38 -7.34
C ARG A 184 -10.22 1.45 -8.86
N HIS A 185 -10.89 2.51 -9.32
CA HIS A 185 -11.02 2.89 -10.73
C HIS A 185 -10.55 4.34 -10.90
N GLY A 186 -9.36 4.53 -11.46
CA GLY A 186 -8.74 5.84 -11.53
C GLY A 186 -8.51 6.46 -10.15
N ASP A 187 -9.13 7.61 -9.90
CA ASP A 187 -9.08 8.32 -8.62
C ASP A 187 -10.18 7.89 -7.64
N TRP A 188 -11.16 7.12 -8.08
CA TRP A 188 -12.27 6.67 -7.24
C TRP A 188 -11.99 5.32 -6.61
N LYS A 189 -12.38 5.18 -5.34
CA LYS A 189 -12.27 3.93 -4.59
C LYS A 189 -13.58 3.63 -3.86
N LEU A 190 -14.04 2.39 -3.99
CA LEU A 190 -15.17 1.86 -3.24
C LEU A 190 -14.68 0.77 -2.29
N VAL A 191 -15.15 0.81 -1.04
CA VAL A 191 -14.93 -0.22 -0.02
C VAL A 191 -16.27 -0.84 0.35
N GLN A 192 -16.38 -2.17 0.26
CA GLN A 192 -17.55 -2.94 0.65
C GLN A 192 -17.28 -3.70 1.94
N HIS A 193 -18.15 -3.54 2.94
CA HIS A 193 -18.13 -4.27 4.20
C HIS A 193 -19.20 -5.37 4.18
N PHE A 194 -18.78 -6.62 4.34
CA PHE A 194 -19.70 -7.77 4.19
C PHE A 194 -20.63 -7.97 5.38
N GLU A 195 -20.18 -7.71 6.62
CA GLU A 195 -21.01 -7.87 7.81
C GLU A 195 -22.21 -6.90 7.84
N SER A 196 -21.93 -5.63 7.57
CA SER A 196 -22.95 -4.58 7.57
C SER A 196 -23.69 -4.48 6.23
N ASN A 197 -23.17 -5.13 5.19
CA ASN A 197 -23.65 -4.98 3.81
C ASN A 197 -23.69 -3.50 3.37
N THR A 198 -22.68 -2.72 3.79
CA THR A 198 -22.53 -1.30 3.46
C THR A 198 -21.39 -1.09 2.48
N VAL A 199 -21.45 0.03 1.77
CA VAL A 199 -20.38 0.50 0.88
C VAL A 199 -20.00 1.92 1.24
N GLU A 200 -18.74 2.27 1.00
CA GLU A 200 -18.18 3.60 1.15
C GLU A 200 -17.52 3.98 -0.18
N LEU A 201 -17.59 5.25 -0.59
CA LEU A 201 -17.00 5.76 -1.84
C LEU A 201 -16.09 6.94 -1.54
N TYR A 202 -14.89 6.96 -2.10
CA TYR A 202 -13.87 7.99 -1.88
C TYR A 202 -13.29 8.52 -3.19
N ASP A 203 -13.01 9.84 -3.24
CA ASP A 203 -12.20 10.48 -4.26
C ASP A 203 -10.77 10.63 -3.76
N LEU A 204 -9.91 9.68 -4.08
CA LEU A 204 -8.51 9.62 -3.59
C LEU A 204 -7.66 10.79 -4.08
N LYS A 205 -8.07 11.51 -5.12
CA LYS A 205 -7.36 12.69 -5.61
C LYS A 205 -7.49 13.86 -4.64
N ASN A 206 -8.67 14.03 -4.06
CA ASN A 206 -8.99 15.12 -3.16
C ASN A 206 -9.00 14.69 -1.69
N ASP A 207 -9.20 13.41 -1.42
CA ASP A 207 -9.27 12.81 -0.09
C ASP A 207 -8.48 11.48 -0.03
N ILE A 208 -7.14 11.60 -0.01
CA ILE A 208 -6.25 10.44 0.12
C ILE A 208 -6.38 9.75 1.50
N GLY A 209 -6.95 10.46 2.46
CA GLY A 209 -7.19 9.98 3.83
C GLY A 209 -8.50 9.22 4.00
N GLU A 210 -9.34 9.14 2.95
CA GLU A 210 -10.62 8.41 2.94
C GLU A 210 -11.52 8.82 4.12
N MET A 211 -11.68 10.16 4.31
CA MET A 211 -12.41 10.75 5.44
C MET A 211 -13.86 11.08 5.11
N ASP A 212 -14.14 11.38 3.84
CA ASP A 212 -15.43 11.84 3.36
C ASP A 212 -16.09 10.76 2.50
N ASP A 213 -17.00 9.99 3.08
CA ASP A 213 -17.80 9.00 2.34
C ASP A 213 -18.78 9.69 1.39
N LEU A 214 -18.54 9.54 0.11
CA LEU A 214 -19.32 10.13 -0.98
C LEU A 214 -20.38 9.17 -1.55
N SER A 215 -20.60 8.00 -0.96
CA SER A 215 -21.48 6.98 -1.50
C SER A 215 -22.93 7.45 -1.71
N LEU A 216 -23.44 8.29 -0.82
CA LEU A 216 -24.77 8.89 -0.93
C LEU A 216 -24.80 10.10 -1.86
N ASN A 217 -23.68 10.79 -2.06
CA ASN A 217 -23.58 11.95 -2.93
C ASN A 217 -23.46 11.56 -4.42
N PHE A 218 -22.89 10.37 -4.70
CA PHE A 218 -22.66 9.85 -6.06
C PHE A 218 -23.24 8.43 -6.21
N PRO A 219 -24.56 8.23 -6.10
CA PRO A 219 -25.18 6.89 -6.06
C PRO A 219 -24.95 6.10 -7.35
N GLU A 220 -24.97 6.74 -8.52
CA GLU A 220 -24.72 6.07 -9.82
C GLU A 220 -23.29 5.54 -9.91
N LYS A 221 -22.29 6.34 -9.49
CA LYS A 221 -20.88 5.93 -9.45
C LYS A 221 -20.66 4.81 -8.42
N THR A 222 -21.29 4.92 -7.26
CA THR A 222 -21.27 3.88 -6.22
C THR A 222 -21.77 2.55 -6.78
N GLN A 223 -22.90 2.58 -7.48
CA GLN A 223 -23.45 1.37 -8.09
C GLN A 223 -22.60 0.83 -9.23
N ASP A 224 -22.01 1.70 -10.07
CA ASP A 224 -21.09 1.28 -11.14
C ASP A 224 -19.88 0.55 -10.57
N LEU A 225 -19.19 1.14 -9.58
CA LEU A 225 -18.02 0.51 -8.95
C LEU A 225 -18.37 -0.78 -8.20
N LEU A 226 -19.53 -0.83 -7.55
CA LEU A 226 -20.00 -2.06 -6.89
C LEU A 226 -20.25 -3.18 -7.92
N ASN A 227 -20.82 -2.86 -9.07
CA ASN A 227 -21.06 -3.81 -10.15
C ASN A 227 -19.72 -4.33 -10.71
N ARG A 228 -18.76 -3.44 -10.96
CA ARG A 228 -17.40 -3.81 -11.41
C ARG A 228 -16.70 -4.73 -10.40
N LEU A 229 -16.75 -4.39 -9.11
CA LEU A 229 -16.19 -5.21 -8.03
C LEU A 229 -16.80 -6.60 -8.01
N ASN A 230 -18.12 -6.70 -8.14
CA ASN A 230 -18.83 -7.98 -8.17
C ASN A 230 -18.45 -8.82 -9.39
N ASN A 231 -18.32 -8.21 -10.58
CA ASN A 231 -17.87 -8.88 -11.79
C ASN A 231 -16.45 -9.45 -11.63
N LEU A 232 -15.50 -8.63 -11.15
CA LEU A 232 -14.12 -9.07 -10.90
C LEU A 232 -14.05 -10.22 -9.88
N ARG A 233 -14.88 -10.19 -8.85
CA ARG A 233 -14.96 -11.30 -7.88
C ARG A 233 -15.49 -12.58 -8.52
N GLN A 234 -16.45 -12.49 -9.44
CA GLN A 234 -16.97 -13.64 -10.18
C GLN A 234 -15.94 -14.19 -11.15
N GLU A 235 -15.30 -13.33 -11.94
CA GLU A 235 -14.27 -13.71 -12.93
C GLU A 235 -13.07 -14.40 -12.29
N THR A 236 -12.68 -13.96 -11.10
CA THR A 236 -11.55 -14.53 -10.34
C THR A 236 -11.94 -15.68 -9.43
N ASN A 237 -13.20 -16.11 -9.41
CA ASN A 237 -13.72 -17.11 -8.47
C ASN A 237 -13.36 -16.77 -7.00
N ALA A 238 -13.46 -15.51 -6.63
CA ALA A 238 -13.12 -15.05 -5.29
C ALA A 238 -13.98 -15.73 -4.22
N ASN A 239 -13.35 -16.15 -3.14
CA ASN A 239 -14.02 -16.86 -2.04
C ASN A 239 -15.19 -16.04 -1.48
N THR A 240 -16.32 -16.69 -1.23
CA THR A 240 -17.45 -16.05 -0.59
C THR A 240 -17.38 -16.19 0.93
N VAL A 241 -17.83 -15.15 1.64
CA VAL A 241 -18.02 -15.25 3.10
C VAL A 241 -19.29 -16.05 3.41
N SER A 242 -19.20 -16.90 4.42
CA SER A 242 -20.35 -17.61 4.97
C SER A 242 -20.54 -17.31 6.44
N ILE A 243 -21.78 -17.27 6.89
CA ILE A 243 -22.08 -17.07 8.32
C ILE A 243 -21.59 -18.31 9.09
N ASN A 244 -20.70 -18.09 10.06
CA ASN A 244 -20.32 -19.16 10.98
C ASN A 244 -21.47 -19.44 11.96
N LYS A 245 -22.26 -20.48 11.69
CA LYS A 245 -23.39 -20.90 12.54
C LYS A 245 -22.98 -21.36 13.94
N ASN A 246 -21.69 -21.60 14.16
CA ASN A 246 -21.13 -22.06 15.41
C ASN A 246 -20.44 -20.94 16.23
N SER A 247 -20.43 -19.69 15.73
CA SER A 247 -19.91 -18.58 16.51
C SER A 247 -20.84 -18.35 17.71
N LYS A 248 -20.31 -18.48 18.92
CA LYS A 248 -20.99 -18.01 20.12
C LYS A 248 -20.96 -16.48 20.05
N GLN A 249 -22.15 -15.87 20.06
CA GLN A 249 -22.32 -14.42 20.26
C GLN A 249 -21.74 -14.00 21.60
#